data_766497ad1fa17928c54cc1528d184d95
#
_entry.id   766497ad1fa17928c54cc1528d184d95
#
_cell.length_a   1.000
_cell.length_b   1.000
_cell.length_c   1.000
_cell.angle_alpha   90.00
_cell.angle_beta   90.00
_cell.angle_gamma   90.00
#
_symmetry.space_group_name_H-M   'P 1'
#
loop_
_entity.id
_entity.type
_entity.pdbx_description
1 polymer ?
#
loop_
_entity_poly.entity_id
_entity_poly.type
_entity_poly.pdbx_seq_one_letter_code
_entity_poly.pdbx_strand_id
1 'polypeptide(L)'
;MNQRVVIFFLFVTTLILSCNSPYTYKKKGYFKIDFPEKKYQVFDQPGYPYRFEYPVYANVVKDSTFFGEVTENPWWINIDVPMFHSRIYISYKQVGKNNFDSLINDAYKMVYKQHTEVATGIDPIPIENSHNAEGMYFSLGGNTATANQFFLTDSTRHFLRGSLYFDATPNEDS
;
A
#
# COMPACT_ATOMS: atom_id res chain seq x y z
N MET A 1 -67.01 -16.35 -19.97
CA MET A 1 -66.10 -15.88 -18.88
C MET A 1 -66.39 -14.41 -18.71
N ASN A 2 -66.81 -13.97 -17.51
CA ASN A 2 -67.29 -12.59 -17.31
C ASN A 2 -66.10 -11.57 -17.50
N GLN A 3 -66.33 -10.62 -18.37
CA GLN A 3 -65.35 -9.57 -18.68
C GLN A 3 -64.75 -8.90 -17.42
N ARG A 4 -65.54 -8.76 -16.36
CA ARG A 4 -65.12 -8.24 -15.05
C ARG A 4 -64.11 -9.14 -14.35
N VAL A 5 -64.20 -10.47 -14.51
CA VAL A 5 -63.26 -11.44 -13.93
C VAL A 5 -61.91 -11.39 -14.64
N VAL A 6 -61.91 -11.20 -15.95
CA VAL A 6 -60.69 -11.07 -16.76
C VAL A 6 -59.92 -9.81 -16.40
N ILE A 7 -60.63 -8.68 -16.24
CA ILE A 7 -60.02 -7.40 -15.83
C ILE A 7 -59.41 -7.49 -14.41
N PHE A 8 -60.10 -8.17 -13.49
CA PHE A 8 -59.59 -8.37 -12.14
C PHE A 8 -58.32 -9.24 -12.13
N PHE A 9 -58.27 -10.32 -12.91
CA PHE A 9 -57.07 -11.15 -13.04
C PHE A 9 -55.91 -10.40 -13.68
N LEU A 10 -56.16 -9.58 -14.69
CA LEU A 10 -55.13 -8.74 -15.34
C LEU A 10 -54.55 -7.71 -14.36
N PHE A 11 -55.37 -7.12 -13.51
CA PHE A 11 -54.94 -6.15 -12.49
C PHE A 11 -54.11 -6.81 -11.38
N VAL A 12 -54.47 -8.01 -10.95
CA VAL A 12 -53.72 -8.79 -9.95
C VAL A 12 -52.39 -9.25 -10.51
N THR A 13 -52.28 -9.66 -11.77
CA THR A 13 -51.00 -10.04 -12.40
C THR A 13 -50.06 -8.88 -12.57
N THR A 14 -50.53 -7.66 -12.84
CA THR A 14 -49.67 -6.46 -12.91
C THR A 14 -49.10 -6.04 -11.56
N LEU A 15 -49.85 -6.28 -10.47
CA LEU A 15 -49.36 -6.02 -9.11
C LEU A 15 -48.27 -6.99 -8.65
N ILE A 16 -48.29 -8.23 -9.11
CA ILE A 16 -47.30 -9.26 -8.75
C ILE A 16 -45.97 -9.02 -9.50
N LEU A 17 -45.99 -8.40 -10.69
CA LEU A 17 -44.81 -8.12 -11.49
C LEU A 17 -44.02 -6.84 -11.07
N SER A 18 -44.58 -6.06 -10.13
CA SER A 18 -44.04 -4.72 -9.75
C SER A 18 -42.91 -4.73 -8.72
N CYS A 19 -42.43 -5.89 -8.24
CA CYS A 19 -41.45 -5.93 -7.17
C CYS A 19 -40.11 -6.53 -7.62
N ASN A 20 -39.40 -5.87 -8.55
CA ASN A 20 -37.99 -6.10 -8.78
C ASN A 20 -37.24 -4.75 -8.64
N SER A 21 -37.12 -4.27 -7.41
CA SER A 21 -36.12 -3.24 -7.14
C SER A 21 -34.74 -3.88 -7.34
N PRO A 22 -33.93 -3.36 -8.27
CA PRO A 22 -32.56 -3.83 -8.38
C PRO A 22 -31.89 -3.63 -7.02
N TYR A 23 -31.37 -4.71 -6.44
CA TYR A 23 -30.59 -4.64 -5.19
C TYR A 23 -29.38 -3.75 -5.44
N THR A 24 -29.42 -2.55 -4.90
CA THR A 24 -28.27 -1.65 -4.95
C THR A 24 -27.35 -2.01 -3.78
N TYR A 25 -26.21 -2.59 -4.08
CA TYR A 25 -25.16 -2.87 -3.09
C TYR A 25 -24.73 -1.55 -2.45
N LYS A 26 -25.04 -1.38 -1.17
CA LYS A 26 -24.56 -0.22 -0.41
C LYS A 26 -23.08 -0.44 -0.10
N LYS A 27 -22.25 0.53 -0.48
CA LYS A 27 -20.85 0.51 -0.08
C LYS A 27 -20.77 0.44 1.45
N LYS A 28 -19.89 -0.44 1.96
CA LYS A 28 -19.60 -0.49 3.41
C LYS A 28 -19.05 0.87 3.84
N GLY A 29 -19.54 1.40 4.94
CA GLY A 29 -18.97 2.57 5.60
C GLY A 29 -17.89 2.10 6.56
N TYR A 30 -16.79 2.81 6.60
CA TYR A 30 -15.72 2.60 7.56
C TYR A 30 -15.81 3.64 8.68
N PHE A 31 -15.38 3.30 9.89
CA PHE A 31 -15.25 4.27 10.96
C PHE A 31 -14.23 5.33 10.59
N LYS A 32 -14.55 6.59 10.91
CA LYS A 32 -13.61 7.68 10.74
C LYS A 32 -12.39 7.44 11.65
N ILE A 33 -11.21 7.46 11.06
CA ILE A 33 -9.95 7.44 11.79
C ILE A 33 -9.49 8.89 11.96
N ASP A 34 -9.27 9.32 13.19
CA ASP A 34 -8.70 10.64 13.47
C ASP A 34 -7.17 10.54 13.40
N PHE A 35 -6.60 11.18 12.38
CA PHE A 35 -5.15 11.26 12.24
C PHE A 35 -4.59 12.39 13.13
N PRO A 36 -3.41 12.21 13.73
CA PRO A 36 -2.74 13.27 14.45
C PRO A 36 -2.36 14.42 13.52
N GLU A 37 -2.05 15.58 14.12
CA GLU A 37 -1.57 16.73 13.37
C GLU A 37 -0.32 16.38 12.54
N LYS A 38 -0.31 16.81 11.28
CA LYS A 38 0.81 16.56 10.37
C LYS A 38 2.02 17.41 10.78
N LYS A 39 2.86 16.84 11.61
CA LYS A 39 4.16 17.39 12.00
C LYS A 39 5.25 16.41 11.66
N TYR A 40 6.37 16.93 11.17
CA TYR A 40 7.50 16.12 10.72
C TYR A 40 8.74 16.48 11.50
N GLN A 41 9.62 15.51 11.63
CA GLN A 41 10.99 15.65 12.16
C GLN A 41 11.95 15.02 11.19
N VAL A 42 13.21 15.47 11.24
CA VAL A 42 14.25 15.06 10.29
C VAL A 42 15.02 13.87 10.86
N PHE A 43 15.18 12.84 10.04
CA PHE A 43 16.20 11.82 10.24
C PHE A 43 17.47 12.26 9.50
N ASP A 44 18.49 12.63 10.25
CA ASP A 44 19.80 13.03 9.75
C ASP A 44 20.86 12.51 10.72
N GLN A 45 21.09 11.19 10.67
CA GLN A 45 22.01 10.53 11.58
C GLN A 45 23.41 10.42 10.95
N PRO A 46 24.49 10.77 11.68
CA PRO A 46 25.84 10.61 11.20
C PRO A 46 26.14 9.18 10.75
N GLY A 47 26.74 9.05 9.57
CA GLY A 47 27.10 7.75 8.98
C GLY A 47 26.03 7.11 8.12
N TYR A 48 24.81 7.66 8.04
CA TYR A 48 23.80 7.23 7.08
C TYR A 48 23.98 7.96 5.74
N PRO A 49 23.85 7.27 4.60
CA PRO A 49 24.03 7.87 3.28
C PRO A 49 22.77 8.59 2.76
N TYR A 50 21.74 8.76 3.59
CA TYR A 50 20.49 9.39 3.26
C TYR A 50 19.91 10.14 4.47
N ARG A 51 19.05 11.10 4.18
CA ARG A 51 18.22 11.82 5.15
C ARG A 51 16.80 11.98 4.63
N PHE A 52 15.82 12.09 5.53
CA PHE A 52 14.42 12.27 5.17
C PHE A 52 13.63 12.87 6.33
N GLU A 53 12.45 13.34 6.04
CA GLU A 53 11.48 13.75 7.05
C GLU A 53 10.48 12.64 7.33
N TYR A 54 10.13 12.47 8.58
CA TYR A 54 9.15 11.48 9.02
C TYR A 54 8.24 12.05 10.11
N PRO A 55 7.01 11.51 10.29
CA PRO A 55 6.07 12.03 11.28
C PRO A 55 6.62 11.98 12.71
N VAL A 56 6.33 13.01 13.51
CA VAL A 56 6.79 13.08 14.92
C VAL A 56 6.22 11.96 15.80
N TYR A 57 5.14 11.32 15.38
CA TYR A 57 4.51 10.18 16.07
C TYR A 57 5.06 8.81 15.62
N ALA A 58 6.07 8.79 14.77
CA ALA A 58 6.77 7.60 14.34
C ALA A 58 8.17 7.52 14.98
N ASN A 59 8.72 6.31 15.04
CA ASN A 59 10.05 6.04 15.58
C ASN A 59 10.91 5.35 14.51
N VAL A 60 12.14 5.82 14.35
CA VAL A 60 13.12 5.16 13.48
C VAL A 60 13.94 4.19 14.30
N VAL A 61 13.97 2.93 13.90
CA VAL A 61 14.69 1.84 14.55
C VAL A 61 15.67 1.23 13.54
N LYS A 62 16.92 1.03 13.96
CA LYS A 62 17.90 0.33 13.12
C LYS A 62 17.48 -1.12 12.92
N ASP A 63 17.49 -1.56 11.68
CA ASP A 63 17.28 -2.97 11.35
C ASP A 63 18.63 -3.67 11.19
N SER A 64 18.93 -4.59 12.07
CA SER A 64 20.18 -5.35 12.06
C SER A 64 20.04 -6.76 11.55
N THR A 65 18.78 -7.26 11.44
CA THR A 65 18.49 -8.62 11.00
C THR A 65 17.24 -8.62 10.13
N PHE A 66 17.33 -9.24 8.98
CA PHE A 66 16.21 -9.42 8.06
C PHE A 66 15.93 -10.92 7.90
N PHE A 67 14.77 -11.37 8.36
CA PHE A 67 14.40 -12.79 8.45
C PHE A 67 15.43 -13.67 9.19
N GLY A 68 16.08 -13.12 10.22
CA GLY A 68 17.09 -13.83 11.04
C GLY A 68 18.50 -13.80 10.46
N GLU A 69 18.71 -13.25 9.28
CA GLU A 69 20.03 -13.03 8.67
C GLU A 69 20.53 -11.60 8.91
N VAL A 70 21.83 -11.42 8.96
CA VAL A 70 22.46 -10.10 9.09
C VAL A 70 22.19 -9.29 7.81
N THR A 71 21.79 -8.03 7.95
CA THR A 71 21.57 -7.14 6.82
C THR A 71 22.84 -6.90 6.01
N GLU A 72 22.74 -6.73 4.70
CA GLU A 72 23.86 -6.53 3.77
C GLU A 72 24.77 -5.35 4.16
N ASN A 73 24.18 -4.34 4.82
CA ASN A 73 24.88 -3.16 5.30
C ASN A 73 24.16 -2.57 6.53
N PRO A 74 24.80 -1.65 7.29
CA PRO A 74 24.27 -1.12 8.53
C PRO A 74 23.20 -0.04 8.36
N TRP A 75 22.78 0.28 7.14
CA TRP A 75 21.87 1.40 6.83
C TRP A 75 20.42 0.99 6.60
N TRP A 76 20.05 -0.25 6.94
CA TRP A 76 18.68 -0.68 6.95
C TRP A 76 18.00 -0.17 8.22
N ILE A 77 16.78 0.33 8.06
CA ILE A 77 16.00 0.88 9.17
C ILE A 77 14.52 0.48 9.03
N ASN A 78 13.83 0.54 10.15
CA ASN A 78 12.38 0.44 10.20
C ASN A 78 11.81 1.75 10.73
N ILE A 79 10.68 2.20 10.17
CA ILE A 79 9.91 3.32 10.71
C ILE A 79 8.65 2.73 11.33
N ASP A 80 8.61 2.71 12.64
CA ASP A 80 7.48 2.22 13.43
C ASP A 80 6.47 3.32 13.65
N VAL A 81 5.19 3.02 13.39
CA VAL A 81 4.06 3.91 13.68
C VAL A 81 3.10 3.20 14.63
N PRO A 82 3.40 3.22 15.96
CA PRO A 82 2.67 2.38 16.93
C PRO A 82 1.17 2.66 16.97
N MET A 83 0.75 3.92 16.82
CA MET A 83 -0.65 4.29 16.88
C MET A 83 -1.50 3.70 15.73
N PHE A 84 -0.87 3.30 14.62
CA PHE A 84 -1.53 2.65 13.49
C PHE A 84 -1.16 1.17 13.38
N HIS A 85 -0.46 0.62 14.36
CA HIS A 85 0.04 -0.76 14.33
C HIS A 85 0.71 -1.08 13.00
N SER A 86 1.59 -0.18 12.55
CA SER A 86 2.22 -0.28 11.24
C SER A 86 3.71 -0.01 11.29
N ARG A 87 4.41 -0.57 10.30
CA ARG A 87 5.85 -0.45 10.13
C ARG A 87 6.20 -0.31 8.66
N ILE A 88 7.11 0.62 8.37
CA ILE A 88 7.74 0.71 7.05
C ILE A 88 9.14 0.11 7.17
N TYR A 89 9.39 -0.97 6.44
CA TYR A 89 10.72 -1.56 6.31
C TYR A 89 11.47 -0.83 5.20
N ILE A 90 12.66 -0.31 5.51
CA ILE A 90 13.52 0.38 4.55
C ILE A 90 14.83 -0.37 4.40
N SER A 91 15.06 -0.89 3.21
CA SER A 91 16.32 -1.47 2.79
C SER A 91 17.12 -0.46 1.94
N TYR A 92 18.42 -0.47 2.11
CA TYR A 92 19.36 0.36 1.36
C TYR A 92 20.37 -0.52 0.62
N LYS A 93 20.68 -0.15 -0.61
CA LYS A 93 21.74 -0.76 -1.41
C LYS A 93 22.58 0.31 -2.10
N GLN A 94 23.88 0.03 -2.27
CA GLN A 94 24.75 0.89 -3.05
C GLN A 94 24.71 0.49 -4.52
N VAL A 95 24.37 1.42 -5.40
CA VAL A 95 24.58 1.30 -6.83
C VAL A 95 26.09 1.26 -7.09
N GLY A 96 26.55 0.41 -8.00
CA GLY A 96 28.00 0.22 -8.25
C GLY A 96 28.60 -1.00 -7.55
N LYS A 97 28.16 -1.30 -6.30
CA LYS A 97 28.34 -2.65 -5.74
C LYS A 97 27.29 -3.63 -6.27
N ASN A 98 26.12 -3.10 -6.57
CA ASN A 98 25.00 -3.81 -7.19
C ASN A 98 24.75 -3.23 -8.57
N ASN A 99 24.37 -4.07 -9.52
CA ASN A 99 23.99 -3.60 -10.85
C ASN A 99 22.65 -2.88 -10.76
N PHE A 100 22.59 -1.65 -11.29
CA PHE A 100 21.40 -0.79 -11.21
C PHE A 100 20.16 -1.45 -11.84
N ASP A 101 20.30 -2.00 -13.04
CA ASP A 101 19.17 -2.66 -13.73
C ASP A 101 18.65 -3.85 -12.93
N SER A 102 19.55 -4.58 -12.25
CA SER A 102 19.14 -5.68 -11.35
C SER A 102 18.35 -5.17 -10.15
N LEU A 103 18.75 -4.04 -9.53
CA LEU A 103 18.02 -3.46 -8.41
C LEU A 103 16.61 -3.02 -8.82
N ILE A 104 16.48 -2.37 -9.96
CA ILE A 104 15.19 -1.98 -10.53
C ILE A 104 14.33 -3.22 -10.81
N ASN A 105 14.89 -4.21 -11.54
CA ASN A 105 14.17 -5.44 -11.85
C ASN A 105 13.71 -6.19 -10.59
N ASP A 106 14.55 -6.24 -9.56
CA ASP A 106 14.19 -6.90 -8.30
C ASP A 106 13.10 -6.13 -7.56
N ALA A 107 13.11 -4.80 -7.57
CA ALA A 107 12.04 -3.99 -7.00
C ALA A 107 10.70 -4.29 -7.68
N TYR A 108 10.67 -4.30 -9.01
CA TYR A 108 9.46 -4.66 -9.78
C TYR A 108 9.03 -6.11 -9.55
N LYS A 109 9.95 -7.06 -9.54
CA LYS A 109 9.63 -8.47 -9.27
C LYS A 109 9.00 -8.66 -7.89
N MET A 110 9.50 -7.98 -6.88
CA MET A 110 8.95 -8.05 -5.52
C MET A 110 7.52 -7.52 -5.46
N VAL A 111 7.20 -6.47 -6.21
CA VAL A 111 5.84 -5.95 -6.31
C VAL A 111 4.94 -6.89 -7.11
N TYR A 112 5.29 -7.17 -8.35
CA TYR A 112 4.38 -7.89 -9.27
C TYR A 112 4.34 -9.39 -9.01
N LYS A 113 5.49 -10.07 -8.86
CA LYS A 113 5.50 -11.52 -8.72
C LYS A 113 4.89 -12.01 -7.41
N GLN A 114 5.04 -11.25 -6.33
CA GLN A 114 4.53 -11.66 -5.02
C GLN A 114 3.05 -11.32 -4.80
N HIS A 115 2.50 -10.36 -5.56
CA HIS A 115 1.17 -9.83 -5.27
C HIS A 115 0.15 -10.03 -6.40
N THR A 116 0.56 -10.44 -7.61
CA THR A 116 -0.34 -10.57 -8.76
C THR A 116 -1.54 -11.50 -8.52
N GLU A 117 -1.38 -12.54 -7.69
CA GLU A 117 -2.46 -13.50 -7.40
C GLU A 117 -3.49 -12.97 -6.39
N VAL A 118 -3.10 -12.02 -5.54
CA VAL A 118 -3.94 -11.51 -4.43
C VAL A 118 -4.33 -10.05 -4.59
N ALA A 119 -3.62 -9.30 -5.44
CA ALA A 119 -3.93 -7.90 -5.72
C ALA A 119 -5.10 -7.78 -6.70
N THR A 120 -6.04 -6.88 -6.40
CA THR A 120 -7.10 -6.48 -7.34
C THR A 120 -6.62 -5.46 -8.36
N GLY A 121 -5.49 -4.80 -8.09
CA GLY A 121 -4.80 -3.85 -8.97
C GLY A 121 -3.46 -3.43 -8.38
N ILE A 122 -2.54 -3.03 -9.25
CA ILE A 122 -1.23 -2.48 -8.88
C ILE A 122 -1.04 -1.22 -9.71
N ASP A 123 -1.03 -0.07 -9.03
CA ASP A 123 -0.89 1.25 -9.66
C ASP A 123 0.52 1.80 -9.42
N PRO A 124 1.38 1.81 -10.44
CA PRO A 124 2.69 2.44 -10.35
C PRO A 124 2.58 3.95 -10.55
N ILE A 125 3.10 4.73 -9.60
CA ILE A 125 3.08 6.19 -9.61
C ILE A 125 4.53 6.70 -9.56
N PRO A 126 5.02 7.40 -10.58
CA PRO A 126 6.37 7.97 -10.58
C PRO A 126 6.58 8.95 -9.43
N ILE A 127 7.75 8.91 -8.81
CA ILE A 127 8.18 9.86 -7.80
C ILE A 127 9.36 10.64 -8.35
N GLU A 128 9.23 11.96 -8.34
CA GLU A 128 10.31 12.90 -8.63
C GLU A 128 10.39 13.92 -7.50
N ASN A 129 11.58 14.29 -7.07
CA ASN A 129 11.75 15.32 -6.06
C ASN A 129 12.83 16.33 -6.46
N SER A 130 12.85 17.46 -5.76
CA SER A 130 13.80 18.56 -5.99
C SER A 130 15.25 18.23 -5.56
N HIS A 131 15.52 17.03 -5.02
CA HIS A 131 16.82 16.61 -4.50
C HIS A 131 17.50 15.55 -5.38
N ASN A 132 17.14 15.47 -6.66
CA ASN A 132 17.64 14.48 -7.62
C ASN A 132 17.42 13.02 -7.18
N ALA A 133 16.37 12.76 -6.43
CA ALA A 133 15.90 11.42 -6.17
C ALA A 133 14.62 11.16 -7.00
N GLU A 134 14.64 10.10 -7.77
CA GLU A 134 13.54 9.60 -8.57
C GLU A 134 13.19 8.19 -8.15
N GLY A 135 12.03 7.72 -8.53
CA GLY A 135 11.63 6.36 -8.17
C GLY A 135 10.21 6.04 -8.57
N MET A 136 9.68 5.02 -7.91
CA MET A 136 8.31 4.56 -8.14
C MET A 136 7.63 4.25 -6.81
N TYR A 137 6.42 4.72 -6.66
CA TYR A 137 5.51 4.30 -5.62
C TYR A 137 4.48 3.34 -6.23
N PHE A 138 4.20 2.26 -5.55
CA PHE A 138 3.21 1.26 -5.95
C PHE A 138 2.09 1.23 -4.92
N SER A 139 0.87 1.45 -5.39
CA SER A 139 -0.36 1.25 -4.62
C SER A 139 -0.97 -0.08 -5.01
N LEU A 140 -1.14 -0.99 -4.06
CA LEU A 140 -1.67 -2.33 -4.27
C LEU A 140 -3.05 -2.43 -3.62
N GLY A 141 -4.06 -2.72 -4.42
CA GLY A 141 -5.41 -3.03 -3.94
C GLY A 141 -5.59 -4.51 -3.62
N GLY A 142 -6.66 -4.83 -2.89
CA GLY A 142 -7.00 -6.20 -2.52
C GLY A 142 -6.32 -6.70 -1.24
N ASN A 143 -6.37 -8.02 -1.01
CA ASN A 143 -5.87 -8.66 0.21
C ASN A 143 -4.34 -8.84 0.20
N THR A 144 -3.62 -7.78 -0.13
CA THR A 144 -2.16 -7.80 -0.16
C THR A 144 -1.56 -7.59 1.23
N ALA A 145 -0.49 -8.30 1.55
CA ALA A 145 0.22 -8.16 2.84
C ALA A 145 0.82 -6.76 3.02
N THR A 146 1.10 -6.06 1.92
CA THR A 146 1.57 -4.67 1.89
C THR A 146 0.82 -3.92 0.81
N ALA A 147 0.07 -2.90 1.20
CA ALA A 147 -0.69 -2.07 0.27
C ALA A 147 0.17 -0.99 -0.40
N ASN A 148 1.34 -0.69 0.16
CA ASN A 148 2.18 0.42 -0.31
C ASN A 148 3.65 0.01 -0.32
N GLN A 149 4.28 0.14 -1.48
CA GLN A 149 5.70 -0.07 -1.66
C GLN A 149 6.31 1.07 -2.48
N PHE A 150 7.58 1.31 -2.33
CA PHE A 150 8.29 2.28 -3.16
C PHE A 150 9.76 1.94 -3.30
N PHE A 151 10.40 2.49 -4.30
CA PHE A 151 11.84 2.65 -4.32
C PHE A 151 12.20 4.09 -4.71
N LEU A 152 13.37 4.53 -4.24
CA LEU A 152 13.98 5.81 -4.55
C LEU A 152 15.45 5.60 -4.87
N THR A 153 15.95 6.36 -5.84
CA THR A 153 17.35 6.27 -6.27
C THR A 153 17.83 7.59 -6.85
N ASP A 154 19.13 7.81 -6.81
CA ASP A 154 19.82 8.84 -7.58
C ASP A 154 20.42 8.28 -8.86
N SER A 155 20.05 7.04 -9.22
CA SER A 155 20.52 6.27 -10.40
C SER A 155 22.04 6.02 -10.45
N THR A 156 22.82 6.56 -9.53
CA THR A 156 24.27 6.53 -9.57
C THR A 156 24.94 5.88 -8.36
N ARG A 157 24.43 6.10 -7.16
CA ARG A 157 25.07 5.63 -5.91
C ARG A 157 24.12 5.00 -4.91
N HIS A 158 22.89 5.48 -4.85
CA HIS A 158 21.97 5.17 -3.77
C HIS A 158 20.68 4.54 -4.29
N PHE A 159 20.26 3.47 -3.63
CA PHE A 159 18.99 2.80 -3.91
C PHE A 159 18.32 2.46 -2.59
N LEU A 160 17.16 3.04 -2.34
CA LEU A 160 16.29 2.73 -1.20
C LEU A 160 15.04 2.02 -1.68
N ARG A 161 14.58 1.03 -0.91
CA ARG A 161 13.28 0.42 -1.10
C ARG A 161 12.54 0.41 0.22
N GLY A 162 11.26 0.78 0.20
CA GLY A 162 10.38 0.76 1.35
C GLY A 162 9.12 -0.06 1.09
N SER A 163 8.60 -0.70 2.15
CA SER A 163 7.33 -1.43 2.13
C SER A 163 6.60 -1.23 3.44
N LEU A 164 5.33 -0.82 3.36
CA LEU A 164 4.47 -0.58 4.52
C LEU A 164 3.71 -1.87 4.86
N TYR A 165 3.80 -2.29 6.12
CA TYR A 165 3.03 -3.40 6.67
C TYR A 165 2.19 -2.93 7.85
N PHE A 166 1.02 -3.51 7.99
CA PHE A 166 0.18 -3.39 9.17
C PHE A 166 0.23 -4.69 9.96
N ASP A 167 0.15 -4.58 11.29
CA ASP A 167 0.05 -5.72 12.20
C ASP A 167 -1.41 -6.24 12.24
N ALA A 168 -1.91 -6.57 11.05
CA ALA A 168 -3.26 -7.06 10.82
C ALA A 168 -3.28 -7.98 9.60
N THR A 169 -4.14 -8.98 9.62
CA THR A 169 -4.39 -9.79 8.43
C THR A 169 -5.21 -8.97 7.43
N PRO A 170 -4.76 -8.82 6.17
CA PRO A 170 -5.51 -8.13 5.14
C PRO A 170 -6.89 -8.76 4.94
N ASN A 171 -7.92 -7.93 4.87
CA ASN A 171 -9.29 -8.35 4.63
C ASN A 171 -10.06 -7.26 3.89
N GLU A 172 -10.55 -7.55 2.69
CA GLU A 172 -11.38 -6.61 1.90
C GLU A 172 -12.70 -6.27 2.58
N ASP A 173 -13.13 -7.12 3.52
CA ASP A 173 -14.39 -6.98 4.25
C ASP A 173 -14.28 -6.21 5.57
N SER A 174 -13.10 -5.76 5.96
CA SER A 174 -12.85 -5.04 7.22
C SER A 174 -12.72 -3.53 7.03
#